data_4b3d7dc11f0adda865346b27094468d5
#
_entry.id   4b3d7dc11f0adda865346b27094468d5
#
_cell.length_a   1.000
_cell.length_b   1.000
_cell.length_c   1.000
_cell.angle_alpha   90.00
_cell.angle_beta   90.00
_cell.angle_gamma   90.00
#
_symmetry.space_group_name_H-M   'P 1'
#
loop_
_entity.id
_entity.type
_entity.pdbx_description
1 polymer ?
#
loop_
_entity_poly.entity_id
_entity_poly.type
_entity_poly.pdbx_seq_one_letter_code
_entity_poly.pdbx_strand_id
1 'polypeptide(L)'
;MLHAKIVDIKEKKISLSDAEKFISSNSYGASIFFTGTVRNQNNNKNVVGITYDSHDALVIKSFQEIYNEAEKKLNIDVKSVFIEHAKGYLNLGEISIVIAVACKHRDKTYLLSRYIIEEIKKRSPIWKKEHYLNNKTSWLKGNPIINEKN
;
A
#
# COMPACT_ATOMS: atom_id res chain seq x y z
N MET A 1 -9.63 3.02 13.96
CA MET A 1 -9.84 4.09 12.97
C MET A 1 -9.14 3.73 11.66
N LEU A 2 -9.75 4.02 10.53
CA LEU A 2 -9.19 3.79 9.20
C LEU A 2 -9.20 5.07 8.37
N HIS A 3 -8.03 5.41 7.81
CA HIS A 3 -7.89 6.32 6.68
C HIS A 3 -7.50 5.51 5.45
N ALA A 4 -8.26 5.58 4.37
CA ALA A 4 -8.01 4.84 3.14
C ALA A 4 -8.26 5.72 1.93
N LYS A 5 -7.24 5.92 1.08
CA LYS A 5 -7.33 6.83 -0.05
C LYS A 5 -6.46 6.39 -1.22
N ILE A 6 -6.96 6.62 -2.44
CA ILE A 6 -6.14 6.68 -3.66
C ILE A 6 -5.73 8.15 -3.87
N VAL A 7 -4.45 8.38 -4.05
CA VAL A 7 -3.88 9.72 -4.20
C VAL A 7 -3.43 9.93 -5.64
N ASP A 8 -4.07 10.85 -6.34
CA ASP A 8 -3.57 11.29 -7.64
C ASP A 8 -2.31 12.14 -7.41
N ILE A 9 -1.18 11.63 -7.87
CA ILE A 9 0.12 12.27 -7.66
C ILE A 9 0.30 13.59 -8.40
N LYS A 10 -0.57 13.91 -9.36
CA LYS A 10 -0.63 15.24 -9.99
C LYS A 10 -1.13 16.31 -9.01
N GLU A 11 -1.95 15.90 -8.06
CA GLU A 11 -2.54 16.82 -7.08
C GLU A 11 -1.72 16.88 -5.80
N LYS A 12 -1.22 15.73 -5.32
CA LYS A 12 -0.56 15.62 -4.03
C LYS A 12 0.41 14.43 -4.01
N LYS A 13 1.52 14.55 -3.30
CA LYS A 13 2.39 13.42 -2.97
C LYS A 13 1.92 12.72 -1.70
N ILE A 14 2.16 11.41 -1.61
CA ILE A 14 1.94 10.65 -0.37
C ILE A 14 2.93 11.13 0.69
N SER A 15 2.43 11.40 1.89
CA SER A 15 3.20 11.98 3.00
C SER A 15 3.23 11.05 4.21
N LEU A 16 4.44 10.70 4.67
CA LEU A 16 4.61 9.98 5.93
C LEU A 16 4.17 10.80 7.14
N SER A 17 4.31 12.11 7.09
CA SER A 17 3.86 13.00 8.15
C SER A 17 2.34 12.95 8.35
N ASP A 18 1.58 12.87 7.27
CA ASP A 18 0.12 12.72 7.36
C ASP A 18 -0.25 11.38 8.00
N ALA A 19 0.45 10.32 7.65
CA ALA A 19 0.25 9.00 8.24
C ALA A 19 0.60 8.99 9.74
N GLU A 20 1.73 9.60 10.12
CA GLU A 20 2.15 9.72 11.51
C GLU A 20 1.10 10.45 12.36
N LYS A 21 0.63 11.60 11.89
CA LYS A 21 -0.41 12.37 12.59
C LYS A 21 -1.69 11.57 12.78
N PHE A 22 -2.10 10.82 11.76
CA PHE A 22 -3.34 10.04 11.81
C PHE A 22 -3.29 8.90 12.82
N ILE A 23 -2.19 8.14 12.88
CA ILE A 23 -2.07 6.98 13.76
C ILE A 23 -1.62 7.33 15.18
N SER A 24 -1.21 8.57 15.44
CA SER A 24 -0.68 8.99 16.73
C SER A 24 -1.78 9.04 17.80
N SER A 25 -1.57 8.35 18.91
CA SER A 25 -2.46 8.38 20.08
C SER A 25 -1.76 7.79 21.31
N ASN A 26 -2.13 8.29 22.48
CA ASN A 26 -1.64 7.76 23.76
C ASN A 26 -2.16 6.34 24.06
N SER A 27 -3.11 5.84 23.29
CA SER A 27 -3.66 4.48 23.43
C SER A 27 -2.80 3.39 22.79
N TYR A 28 -1.83 3.78 21.95
CA TYR A 28 -0.99 2.84 21.21
C TYR A 28 0.43 2.82 21.72
N GLY A 29 0.95 1.63 21.95
CA GLY A 29 2.33 1.41 22.38
C GLY A 29 3.29 1.05 21.26
N ALA A 30 2.76 0.76 20.05
CA ALA A 30 3.59 0.38 18.90
C ALA A 30 2.97 0.86 17.59
N SER A 31 3.81 1.34 16.69
CA SER A 31 3.44 1.72 15.33
C SER A 31 4.47 1.21 14.33
N ILE A 32 4.01 0.87 13.12
CA ILE A 32 4.85 0.45 12.01
C ILE A 32 4.42 1.21 10.75
N PHE A 33 5.43 1.67 10.01
CA PHE A 33 5.23 2.32 8.71
C PHE A 33 5.84 1.43 7.64
N PHE A 34 5.01 0.94 6.73
CA PHE A 34 5.45 0.26 5.53
C PHE A 34 5.34 1.24 4.36
N THR A 35 6.42 1.36 3.59
CA THR A 35 6.43 2.15 2.36
C THR A 35 6.87 1.28 1.20
N GLY A 36 6.09 1.31 0.11
CA GLY A 36 6.53 0.79 -1.18
C GLY A 36 7.09 1.92 -2.03
N THR A 37 8.24 1.71 -2.64
CA THR A 37 8.90 2.69 -3.51
C THR A 37 9.24 2.09 -4.87
N VAL A 38 9.42 2.95 -5.86
CA VAL A 38 9.76 2.54 -7.23
C VAL A 38 11.24 2.20 -7.32
N ARG A 39 11.56 0.95 -7.65
CA ARG A 39 12.92 0.44 -7.82
C ARG A 39 13.41 0.64 -9.25
N ASN A 40 14.74 0.74 -9.42
CA ASN A 40 15.38 0.90 -10.72
C ASN A 40 15.59 -0.40 -11.51
N GLN A 41 15.24 -1.55 -10.92
CA GLN A 41 15.34 -2.86 -11.58
C GLN A 41 14.19 -3.77 -11.21
N ASN A 42 13.72 -4.54 -12.20
CA ASN A 42 12.80 -5.63 -12.02
C ASN A 42 13.06 -6.71 -13.08
N ASN A 43 13.24 -7.97 -12.67
CA ASN A 43 13.51 -9.10 -13.57
C ASN A 43 14.64 -8.81 -14.58
N ASN A 44 15.75 -8.26 -14.11
CA ASN A 44 16.93 -7.87 -14.91
C ASN A 44 16.66 -6.77 -15.96
N LYS A 45 15.55 -6.06 -15.85
CA LYS A 45 15.25 -4.90 -16.69
C LYS A 45 15.48 -3.60 -15.93
N ASN A 46 16.04 -2.60 -16.61
CA ASN A 46 16.23 -1.27 -16.05
C ASN A 46 14.92 -0.48 -16.13
N VAL A 47 14.34 -0.20 -14.99
CA VAL A 47 13.11 0.58 -14.83
C VAL A 47 13.46 2.03 -14.60
N VAL A 48 12.76 2.94 -15.27
CA VAL A 48 12.92 4.40 -15.10
C VAL A 48 11.73 5.05 -14.40
N GLY A 49 10.63 4.33 -14.28
CA GLY A 49 9.43 4.78 -13.58
C GLY A 49 8.31 3.77 -13.69
N ILE A 50 7.23 4.00 -12.94
CA ILE A 50 6.04 3.16 -12.94
C ILE A 50 4.80 4.05 -13.01
N THR A 51 3.84 3.68 -13.85
CA THR A 51 2.49 4.24 -13.83
C THR A 51 1.56 3.29 -13.08
N TYR A 52 0.90 3.81 -12.06
CA TYR A 52 -0.15 3.09 -11.35
C TYR A 52 -1.52 3.55 -11.83
N ASP A 53 -2.42 2.59 -12.04
CA ASP A 53 -3.83 2.83 -12.31
C ASP A 53 -4.67 1.95 -11.40
N SER A 54 -5.92 2.34 -11.16
CA SER A 54 -6.78 1.65 -10.21
C SER A 54 -8.26 1.91 -10.48
N HIS A 55 -9.09 0.96 -10.07
CA HIS A 55 -10.52 1.20 -9.91
C HIS A 55 -10.76 1.75 -8.51
N ASP A 56 -10.72 3.06 -8.36
CA ASP A 56 -10.63 3.74 -7.06
C ASP A 56 -11.71 3.30 -6.06
N ALA A 57 -12.97 3.26 -6.48
CA ALA A 57 -14.07 2.87 -5.59
C ALA A 57 -13.92 1.43 -5.07
N LEU A 58 -13.53 0.49 -5.93
CA LEU A 58 -13.32 -0.91 -5.53
C LEU A 58 -12.07 -1.06 -4.66
N VAL A 59 -11.02 -0.28 -4.90
CA VAL A 59 -9.83 -0.28 -4.04
C VAL A 59 -10.18 0.19 -2.63
N ILE A 60 -10.86 1.31 -2.50
CA ILE A 60 -11.27 1.83 -1.19
C ILE A 60 -12.17 0.83 -0.46
N LYS A 61 -13.10 0.21 -1.17
CA LYS A 61 -13.93 -0.86 -0.61
C LYS A 61 -13.08 -2.03 -0.12
N SER A 62 -12.11 -2.49 -0.91
CA SER A 62 -11.22 -3.58 -0.51
C SER A 62 -10.39 -3.23 0.73
N PHE A 63 -9.90 -1.99 0.83
CA PHE A 63 -9.16 -1.54 2.02
C PHE A 63 -10.04 -1.57 3.28
N GLN A 64 -11.30 -1.15 3.17
CA GLN A 64 -12.25 -1.23 4.27
C GLN A 64 -12.55 -2.68 4.69
N GLU A 65 -12.74 -3.57 3.73
CA GLU A 65 -12.98 -4.98 3.98
C GLU A 65 -11.77 -5.64 4.66
N ILE A 66 -10.55 -5.38 4.16
CA ILE A 66 -9.30 -5.87 4.76
C ILE A 66 -9.16 -5.39 6.21
N TYR A 67 -9.44 -4.12 6.46
CA TYR A 67 -9.40 -3.56 7.82
C TYR A 67 -10.39 -4.27 8.76
N ASN A 68 -11.62 -4.46 8.33
CA ASN A 68 -12.66 -5.12 9.12
C ASN A 68 -12.35 -6.61 9.37
N GLU A 69 -11.82 -7.31 8.37
CA GLU A 69 -11.42 -8.71 8.49
C GLU A 69 -10.22 -8.89 9.41
N ALA A 70 -9.25 -7.98 9.37
CA ALA A 70 -8.09 -8.02 10.23
C ALA A 70 -8.46 -8.00 11.72
N GLU A 71 -9.48 -7.21 12.07
CA GLU A 71 -10.02 -7.15 13.44
C GLU A 71 -10.40 -8.52 13.97
N LYS A 72 -11.15 -9.27 13.17
CA LYS A 72 -11.63 -10.61 13.52
C LYS A 72 -10.51 -11.66 13.47
N LYS A 73 -9.77 -11.69 12.36
CA LYS A 73 -8.75 -12.72 12.11
C LYS A 73 -7.55 -12.63 13.05
N LEU A 74 -7.15 -11.41 13.42
CA LEU A 74 -6.00 -11.18 14.27
C LEU A 74 -6.36 -10.92 15.73
N ASN A 75 -7.64 -10.89 16.04
CA ASN A 75 -8.16 -10.56 17.36
C ASN A 75 -7.56 -9.23 17.89
N ILE A 76 -7.81 -8.16 17.14
CA ILE A 76 -7.33 -6.80 17.43
C ILE A 76 -8.53 -5.88 17.60
N ASP A 77 -8.76 -5.43 18.81
CA ASP A 77 -9.87 -4.54 19.19
C ASP A 77 -9.54 -3.05 19.07
N VAL A 78 -8.28 -2.69 19.32
CA VAL A 78 -7.83 -1.30 19.31
C VAL A 78 -6.71 -1.14 18.28
N LYS A 79 -7.01 -0.40 17.23
CA LYS A 79 -6.07 -0.15 16.13
C LYS A 79 -6.35 1.16 15.40
N SER A 80 -5.33 1.72 14.82
CA SER A 80 -5.42 2.77 13.81
C SER A 80 -4.65 2.35 12.56
N VAL A 81 -5.24 2.58 11.40
CA VAL A 81 -4.66 2.19 10.10
C VAL A 81 -4.81 3.33 9.12
N PHE A 82 -3.70 3.69 8.49
CA PHE A 82 -3.63 4.65 7.41
C PHE A 82 -3.11 3.95 6.15
N ILE A 83 -3.87 4.05 5.06
CA ILE A 83 -3.49 3.47 3.76
C ILE A 83 -3.68 4.54 2.69
N GLU A 84 -2.59 4.91 2.03
CA GLU A 84 -2.65 5.70 0.79
C GLU A 84 -1.86 4.99 -0.31
N HIS A 85 -2.46 4.86 -1.48
CA HIS A 85 -1.82 4.34 -2.69
C HIS A 85 -1.85 5.39 -3.79
N ALA A 86 -0.73 5.53 -4.47
CA ALA A 86 -0.58 6.48 -5.57
C ALA A 86 -1.30 6.03 -6.83
N LYS A 87 -1.79 7.00 -7.60
CA LYS A 87 -2.29 6.84 -8.98
C LYS A 87 -1.58 7.83 -9.89
N GLY A 88 -1.09 7.37 -11.02
CA GLY A 88 -0.31 8.15 -11.97
C GLY A 88 1.13 7.70 -12.09
N TYR A 89 1.95 8.50 -12.75
CA TYR A 89 3.36 8.18 -12.98
C TYR A 89 4.24 8.56 -11.79
N LEU A 90 5.05 7.61 -11.35
CA LEU A 90 6.06 7.77 -10.30
C LEU A 90 7.47 7.60 -10.84
N ASN A 91 8.37 8.48 -10.45
CA ASN A 91 9.80 8.36 -10.69
C ASN A 91 10.44 7.35 -9.72
N LEU A 92 11.69 6.98 -10.03
CA LEU A 92 12.47 6.12 -9.13
C LEU A 92 12.55 6.71 -7.72
N GLY A 93 12.40 5.86 -6.73
CA GLY A 93 12.47 6.23 -5.31
C GLY A 93 11.22 6.90 -4.75
N GLU A 94 10.25 7.27 -5.57
CA GLU A 94 8.99 7.84 -5.08
C GLU A 94 8.11 6.79 -4.41
N ILE A 95 7.33 7.23 -3.44
CA ILE A 95 6.46 6.36 -2.65
C ILE A 95 5.20 6.03 -3.45
N SER A 96 4.95 4.74 -3.65
CA SER A 96 3.73 4.23 -4.29
C SER A 96 2.63 3.90 -3.31
N ILE A 97 2.98 3.46 -2.11
CA ILE A 97 2.04 3.10 -1.06
C ILE A 97 2.64 3.42 0.30
N VAL A 98 1.79 3.90 1.20
CA VAL A 98 2.06 3.95 2.64
C VAL A 98 0.99 3.15 3.36
N ILE A 99 1.43 2.26 4.24
CA ILE A 99 0.58 1.59 5.21
C ILE A 99 1.16 1.88 6.59
N ALA A 100 0.49 2.70 7.38
CA ALA A 100 0.88 2.94 8.75
C ALA A 100 -0.15 2.31 9.69
N VAL A 101 0.33 1.56 10.66
CA VAL A 101 -0.52 0.85 11.62
C VAL A 101 -0.06 1.12 13.04
N ALA A 102 -1.01 1.23 13.96
CA ALA A 102 -0.73 1.38 15.38
C ALA A 102 -1.67 0.50 16.22
N CYS A 103 -1.10 -0.20 17.19
CA CYS A 103 -1.80 -1.05 18.14
C CYS A 103 -1.23 -0.87 19.53
N LYS A 104 -1.87 -1.49 20.55
CA LYS A 104 -1.39 -1.47 21.93
C LYS A 104 0.03 -2.05 22.06
N HIS A 105 0.31 -3.16 21.36
CA HIS A 105 1.56 -3.93 21.50
C HIS A 105 2.14 -4.30 20.13
N ARG A 106 3.49 -4.42 20.09
CA ARG A 106 4.25 -4.72 18.86
C ARG A 106 3.80 -5.98 18.12
N ASP A 107 3.47 -7.05 18.81
CA ASP A 107 3.13 -8.33 18.19
C ASP A 107 1.95 -8.18 17.21
N LYS A 108 0.87 -7.56 17.67
CA LYS A 108 -0.29 -7.27 16.83
C LYS A 108 -0.01 -6.25 15.74
N THR A 109 0.87 -5.29 16.03
CA THR A 109 1.26 -4.26 15.04
C THR A 109 1.99 -4.89 13.85
N TYR A 110 2.95 -5.79 14.09
CA TYR A 110 3.63 -6.52 13.02
C TYR A 110 2.66 -7.41 12.22
N LEU A 111 1.82 -8.17 12.90
CA LEU A 111 0.82 -9.03 12.24
C LEU A 111 -0.14 -8.21 11.39
N LEU A 112 -0.63 -7.10 11.90
CA LEU A 112 -1.56 -6.23 11.19
C LEU A 112 -0.92 -5.61 9.94
N SER A 113 0.30 -5.08 10.08
CA SER A 113 1.03 -4.50 8.94
C SER A 113 1.23 -5.52 7.84
N ARG A 114 1.69 -6.73 8.19
CA ARG A 114 1.90 -7.82 7.24
C ARG A 114 0.59 -8.26 6.59
N TYR A 115 -0.44 -8.46 7.37
CA TYR A 115 -1.75 -8.87 6.87
C TYR A 115 -2.30 -7.89 5.83
N ILE A 116 -2.26 -6.59 6.13
CA ILE A 116 -2.80 -5.56 5.24
C ILE A 116 -2.09 -5.55 3.89
N ILE A 117 -0.75 -5.52 3.86
CA ILE A 117 -0.03 -5.46 2.59
C ILE A 117 -0.22 -6.72 1.76
N GLU A 118 -0.22 -7.90 2.39
CA GLU A 118 -0.44 -9.17 1.68
C GLU A 118 -1.85 -9.22 1.07
N GLU A 119 -2.88 -8.82 1.80
CA GLU A 119 -4.25 -8.81 1.31
C GLU A 119 -4.48 -7.76 0.22
N ILE A 120 -3.89 -6.58 0.34
CA ILE A 120 -3.93 -5.57 -0.73
C ILE A 120 -3.36 -6.13 -2.02
N LYS A 121 -2.20 -6.78 -1.96
CA LYS A 121 -1.56 -7.37 -3.12
C LYS A 121 -2.36 -8.50 -3.75
N LYS A 122 -3.12 -9.24 -2.96
CA LYS A 122 -3.95 -10.35 -3.45
C LYS A 122 -5.22 -9.89 -4.18
N ARG A 123 -5.87 -8.81 -3.70
CA ARG A 123 -7.26 -8.55 -4.12
C ARG A 123 -7.64 -7.11 -4.44
N SER A 124 -6.78 -6.14 -4.12
CA SER A 124 -7.11 -4.76 -4.48
C SER A 124 -6.85 -4.52 -5.97
N PRO A 125 -7.81 -3.97 -6.72
CA PRO A 125 -7.69 -3.77 -8.16
C PRO A 125 -6.82 -2.55 -8.48
N ILE A 126 -5.52 -2.75 -8.37
CA ILE A 126 -4.46 -1.78 -8.68
C ILE A 126 -3.52 -2.42 -9.69
N TRP A 127 -3.26 -1.70 -10.78
CA TRP A 127 -2.38 -2.15 -11.86
C TRP A 127 -1.17 -1.25 -11.96
N LYS A 128 -0.03 -1.83 -12.40
CA LYS A 128 1.19 -1.08 -12.63
C LYS A 128 1.78 -1.36 -14.00
N LYS A 129 2.19 -0.30 -14.68
CA LYS A 129 2.92 -0.34 -15.94
C LYS A 129 4.34 0.14 -15.72
N GLU A 130 5.32 -0.73 -15.96
CA GLU A 130 6.72 -0.37 -15.90
C GLU A 130 7.15 0.37 -17.16
N HIS A 131 7.98 1.41 -16.97
CA HIS A 131 8.66 2.13 -18.03
C HIS A 131 10.14 1.80 -17.97
N TYR A 132 10.69 1.40 -19.12
CA TYR A 132 12.07 0.92 -19.20
C TYR A 132 12.98 1.95 -19.87
N LEU A 133 14.28 1.81 -19.63
CA LEU A 133 15.32 2.70 -20.16
C LEU A 133 15.31 2.80 -21.70
N ASN A 134 14.87 1.77 -22.40
CA ASN A 134 14.74 1.73 -23.86
C ASN A 134 13.46 2.36 -24.40
N ASN A 135 12.73 3.16 -23.60
CA ASN A 135 11.44 3.77 -23.91
C ASN A 135 10.28 2.78 -24.13
N LYS A 136 10.49 1.48 -23.86
CA LYS A 136 9.42 0.50 -23.87
C LYS A 136 8.66 0.53 -22.57
N THR A 137 7.41 0.07 -22.60
CA THR A 137 6.55 -0.07 -21.44
C THR A 137 5.92 -1.44 -21.39
N SER A 138 5.55 -1.89 -20.21
CA SER A 138 4.84 -3.16 -20.02
C SER A 138 3.92 -3.08 -18.82
N TRP A 139 2.66 -3.44 -19.03
CA TRP A 139 1.76 -3.73 -17.91
C TRP A 139 2.20 -5.03 -17.27
N LEU A 140 2.44 -4.99 -15.95
CA LEU A 140 2.77 -6.19 -15.20
C LEU A 140 1.51 -7.02 -14.96
N LYS A 141 1.69 -8.33 -14.89
CA LYS A 141 0.64 -9.22 -14.42
C LYS A 141 0.17 -8.69 -13.07
N GLY A 142 -1.10 -8.32 -13.01
CA GLY A 142 -1.75 -7.89 -11.80
C GLY A 142 -2.02 -9.06 -10.90
N ASN A 143 -2.97 -8.93 -10.11
CA ASN A 143 -3.51 -9.80 -9.09
C ASN A 143 -2.81 -11.15 -8.86
N PRO A 144 -2.02 -11.27 -7.80
CA PRO A 144 -1.32 -12.50 -7.42
C PRO A 144 -2.22 -13.70 -7.12
N ILE A 145 -3.53 -13.55 -7.04
CA ILE A 145 -4.46 -14.69 -6.95
C ILE A 145 -4.20 -15.69 -8.09
N ILE A 146 -3.77 -15.17 -9.25
CA ILE A 146 -3.48 -16.00 -10.44
C ILE A 146 -2.02 -16.36 -10.51
N ASN A 147 -1.13 -15.70 -9.79
CA ASN A 147 0.32 -15.78 -9.93
C ASN A 147 1.06 -16.05 -8.62
N GLU A 148 0.50 -16.84 -7.75
CA GLU A 148 1.05 -17.15 -6.43
C GLU A 148 2.46 -17.78 -6.46
N LYS A 149 2.90 -18.25 -7.60
CA LYS A 149 4.18 -18.96 -7.78
C LYS A 149 5.27 -18.11 -8.42
N ASN A 150 5.03 -16.86 -8.67
CA ASN A 150 5.98 -15.99 -9.36
C ASN A 150 6.65 -15.00 -8.42
#